data_fa93cb107fcb8cdf60855565654efe5f
#
_entry.id   fa93cb107fcb8cdf60855565654efe5f
#
_cell.length_a   1.000
_cell.length_b   1.000
_cell.length_c   1.000
_cell.angle_alpha   90.00
_cell.angle_beta   90.00
_cell.angle_gamma   90.00
#
_symmetry.space_group_name_H-M   'P 1'
#
loop_
_entity.id
_entity.type
_entity.pdbx_description
1 polymer ?
#
loop_
_entity_poly.entity_id
_entity_poly.type
_entity_poly.pdbx_seq_one_letter_code
_entity_poly.pdbx_strand_id
1 'polypeptide(L)'
;AMLAATTAALAGAAHAEPAPLQGVVSLSASATVEVTKDLLNVVLSTSKEGQDAASVQTQLKQALDAALAEARKAAKPGQIEVQTGNFSLYPRYAPKGGLTGWQGSAELVIEGKDMSGIGALTGRITTMSVARVSQGVSRELREKVESDLAAQAIARYRAKAVDYAK
;
A
#
# COMPACT_ATOMS: atom_id res chain seq x y z
N ALA A 1 -32.47 13.20 73.71
CA ALA A 1 -32.02 12.73 72.41
C ALA A 1 -31.84 13.93 71.50
N MET A 2 -30.63 14.36 71.27
CA MET A 2 -30.30 15.44 70.31
C MET A 2 -29.74 14.80 69.03
N LEU A 3 -30.41 15.05 67.92
CA LEU A 3 -29.94 14.66 66.56
C LEU A 3 -29.15 15.84 66.00
N ALA A 4 -27.88 15.67 65.75
CA ALA A 4 -27.02 16.60 65.02
C ALA A 4 -27.06 16.25 63.52
N ALA A 5 -27.57 17.15 62.67
CA ALA A 5 -27.55 17.03 61.24
C ALA A 5 -26.27 17.65 60.66
N THR A 6 -25.39 16.83 60.11
CA THR A 6 -24.17 17.29 59.42
C THR A 6 -24.52 17.52 57.94
N THR A 7 -24.52 18.79 57.52
CA THR A 7 -24.64 19.19 56.09
C THR A 7 -23.25 19.10 55.43
N ALA A 8 -23.07 18.15 54.48
CA ALA A 8 -21.88 18.08 53.65
C ALA A 8 -22.02 19.05 52.48
N ALA A 9 -21.17 20.06 52.40
CA ALA A 9 -21.07 20.98 51.27
C ALA A 9 -20.27 20.31 50.13
N LEU A 10 -20.92 19.98 49.02
CA LEU A 10 -20.24 19.62 47.77
C LEU A 10 -19.61 20.87 47.16
N ALA A 11 -18.30 21.00 47.26
CA ALA A 11 -17.55 22.01 46.49
C ALA A 11 -17.48 21.51 45.02
N GLY A 12 -18.31 22.14 44.15
CA GLY A 12 -18.21 21.95 42.71
C GLY A 12 -16.90 22.53 42.18
N ALA A 13 -16.07 21.69 41.59
CA ALA A 13 -14.89 22.15 40.86
C ALA A 13 -15.36 22.90 39.62
N ALA A 14 -15.28 24.22 39.65
CA ALA A 14 -15.47 25.04 38.45
C ALA A 14 -14.33 24.75 37.48
N HIS A 15 -14.62 24.05 36.37
CA HIS A 15 -13.72 23.96 35.25
C HIS A 15 -13.69 25.34 34.59
N ALA A 16 -12.60 26.06 34.77
CA ALA A 16 -12.34 27.29 34.02
C ALA A 16 -12.14 26.93 32.55
N GLU A 17 -13.07 27.27 31.71
CA GLU A 17 -12.94 27.18 30.25
C GLU A 17 -11.80 28.13 29.85
N PRO A 18 -10.80 27.64 29.05
CA PRO A 18 -9.66 28.47 28.68
C PRO A 18 -10.18 29.68 27.90
N ALA A 19 -9.79 30.86 28.30
CA ALA A 19 -10.19 32.12 27.64
C ALA A 19 -9.82 32.07 26.16
N PRO A 20 -10.69 32.50 25.24
CA PRO A 20 -10.39 32.49 23.81
C PRO A 20 -9.13 33.32 23.53
N LEU A 21 -8.18 32.73 22.79
CA LEU A 21 -6.95 33.40 22.39
C LEU A 21 -7.30 34.67 21.56
N GLN A 22 -6.97 35.85 22.05
CA GLN A 22 -7.15 37.11 21.33
C GLN A 22 -5.88 37.47 20.58
N GLY A 23 -6.01 38.07 19.39
CA GLY A 23 -4.87 38.51 18.58
C GLY A 23 -4.11 37.35 17.90
N VAL A 24 -4.72 36.17 17.75
CA VAL A 24 -4.12 35.02 17.07
C VAL A 24 -4.62 34.93 15.64
N VAL A 25 -3.70 34.88 14.69
CA VAL A 25 -3.98 34.62 13.26
C VAL A 25 -3.58 33.18 12.94
N SER A 26 -4.53 32.39 12.44
CA SER A 26 -4.26 31.03 11.96
C SER A 26 -3.91 31.09 10.47
N LEU A 27 -2.70 30.65 10.11
CA LEU A 27 -2.22 30.63 8.74
C LEU A 27 -2.00 29.18 8.31
N SER A 28 -2.31 28.91 7.05
CA SER A 28 -1.96 27.64 6.39
C SER A 28 -1.28 27.90 5.05
N ALA A 29 -0.40 27.00 4.66
CA ALA A 29 0.21 26.98 3.35
C ALA A 29 0.31 25.55 2.84
N SER A 30 0.18 25.38 1.52
CA SER A 30 0.32 24.11 0.84
C SER A 30 1.23 24.27 -0.38
N ALA A 31 1.85 23.17 -0.79
CA ALA A 31 2.58 23.10 -2.05
C ALA A 31 2.08 21.86 -2.82
N THR A 32 2.10 21.94 -4.15
CA THR A 32 1.70 20.87 -5.05
C THR A 32 2.73 20.76 -6.16
N VAL A 33 3.02 19.53 -6.56
CA VAL A 33 3.92 19.23 -7.68
C VAL A 33 3.35 18.08 -8.49
N GLU A 34 3.56 18.11 -9.79
CA GLU A 34 3.29 16.97 -10.68
C GLU A 34 4.56 16.14 -10.82
N VAL A 35 4.41 14.83 -10.71
CA VAL A 35 5.52 13.88 -10.74
C VAL A 35 5.24 12.80 -11.77
N THR A 36 6.21 12.55 -12.65
CA THR A 36 6.16 11.43 -13.58
C THR A 36 6.39 10.12 -12.82
N LYS A 37 5.51 9.15 -13.02
CA LYS A 37 5.65 7.81 -12.45
C LYS A 37 6.87 7.11 -13.03
N ASP A 38 7.74 6.62 -12.18
CA ASP A 38 9.02 6.00 -12.52
C ASP A 38 9.09 4.50 -12.17
N LEU A 39 7.99 3.93 -11.65
CA LEU A 39 7.92 2.55 -11.22
C LEU A 39 6.81 1.81 -11.99
N LEU A 40 7.14 0.67 -12.57
CA LEU A 40 6.18 -0.27 -13.16
C LEU A 40 6.02 -1.48 -12.24
N ASN A 41 4.78 -1.87 -11.95
CA ASN A 41 4.45 -3.08 -11.23
C ASN A 41 3.55 -3.95 -12.11
N VAL A 42 3.98 -5.19 -12.34
CA VAL A 42 3.25 -6.21 -13.10
C VAL A 42 3.01 -7.42 -12.21
N VAL A 43 1.76 -7.80 -12.06
CA VAL A 43 1.36 -9.03 -11.39
C VAL A 43 0.98 -10.06 -12.44
N LEU A 44 1.72 -11.16 -12.45
CA LEU A 44 1.38 -12.35 -13.23
C LEU A 44 0.65 -13.35 -12.32
N SER A 45 -0.34 -14.05 -12.84
CA SER A 45 -1.06 -15.07 -12.10
C SER A 45 -1.31 -16.32 -12.93
N THR A 46 -1.48 -17.43 -12.24
CA THR A 46 -1.97 -18.69 -12.80
C THR A 46 -2.99 -19.29 -11.86
N SER A 47 -3.99 -19.97 -12.39
CA SER A 47 -5.00 -20.70 -11.63
C SER A 47 -5.06 -22.16 -12.11
N LYS A 48 -5.25 -23.08 -11.17
CA LYS A 48 -5.38 -24.52 -11.43
C LYS A 48 -6.54 -25.08 -10.65
N GLU A 49 -7.21 -26.07 -11.25
CA GLU A 49 -8.27 -26.83 -10.64
C GLU A 49 -8.01 -28.34 -10.75
N GLY A 50 -8.51 -29.11 -9.80
CA GLY A 50 -8.35 -30.56 -9.80
C GLY A 50 -9.16 -31.23 -8.69
N GLN A 51 -9.17 -32.57 -8.72
CA GLN A 51 -9.88 -33.37 -7.71
C GLN A 51 -9.08 -33.49 -6.41
N ASP A 52 -7.76 -33.36 -6.48
CA ASP A 52 -6.83 -33.57 -5.37
C ASP A 52 -6.03 -32.29 -5.08
N ALA A 53 -5.99 -31.90 -3.81
CA ALA A 53 -5.29 -30.69 -3.34
C ALA A 53 -3.79 -30.72 -3.65
N ALA A 54 -3.12 -31.86 -3.44
CA ALA A 54 -1.68 -32.00 -3.63
C ALA A 54 -1.30 -31.88 -5.13
N SER A 55 -2.15 -32.41 -6.01
CA SER A 55 -2.00 -32.28 -7.46
C SER A 55 -2.11 -30.80 -7.90
N VAL A 56 -3.14 -30.08 -7.43
CA VAL A 56 -3.32 -28.65 -7.75
C VAL A 56 -2.13 -27.83 -7.22
N GLN A 57 -1.71 -28.07 -5.98
CA GLN A 57 -0.57 -27.40 -5.38
C GLN A 57 0.73 -27.64 -6.18
N THR A 58 0.96 -28.87 -6.62
CA THR A 58 2.14 -29.22 -7.42
C THR A 58 2.15 -28.49 -8.76
N GLN A 59 1.01 -28.43 -9.45
CA GLN A 59 0.88 -27.72 -10.73
C GLN A 59 1.10 -26.21 -10.59
N LEU A 60 0.56 -25.60 -9.53
CA LEU A 60 0.76 -24.18 -9.22
C LEU A 60 2.25 -23.90 -8.94
N LYS A 61 2.87 -24.76 -8.11
CA LYS A 61 4.30 -24.64 -7.80
C LYS A 61 5.17 -24.75 -9.04
N GLN A 62 4.91 -25.71 -9.91
CA GLN A 62 5.66 -25.89 -11.17
C GLN A 62 5.55 -24.66 -12.08
N ALA A 63 4.33 -24.11 -12.24
CA ALA A 63 4.11 -22.91 -13.05
C ALA A 63 4.84 -21.69 -12.47
N LEU A 64 4.80 -21.52 -11.14
CA LEU A 64 5.46 -20.42 -10.44
C LEU A 64 7.00 -20.57 -10.49
N ASP A 65 7.53 -21.77 -10.26
CA ASP A 65 8.98 -22.04 -10.30
C ASP A 65 9.56 -21.76 -11.71
N ALA A 66 8.84 -22.15 -12.76
CA ALA A 66 9.23 -21.86 -14.13
C ALA A 66 9.24 -20.35 -14.42
N ALA A 67 8.21 -19.62 -13.98
CA ALA A 67 8.13 -18.18 -14.11
C ALA A 67 9.26 -17.48 -13.34
N LEU A 68 9.52 -17.91 -12.10
CA LEU A 68 10.62 -17.41 -11.27
C LEU A 68 11.99 -17.66 -11.91
N ALA A 69 12.20 -18.81 -12.51
CA ALA A 69 13.47 -19.13 -13.19
C ALA A 69 13.75 -18.16 -14.35
N GLU A 70 12.73 -17.81 -15.14
CA GLU A 70 12.86 -16.81 -16.20
C GLU A 70 13.03 -15.38 -15.62
N ALA A 71 12.26 -15.04 -14.61
CA ALA A 71 12.29 -13.72 -14.01
C ALA A 71 13.64 -13.39 -13.36
N ARG A 72 14.25 -14.36 -12.67
CA ARG A 72 15.56 -14.21 -12.03
C ARG A 72 16.69 -13.93 -13.02
N LYS A 73 16.61 -14.40 -14.27
CA LYS A 73 17.60 -14.10 -15.30
C LYS A 73 17.65 -12.62 -15.68
N ALA A 74 16.53 -11.92 -15.53
CA ALA A 74 16.38 -10.50 -15.83
C ALA A 74 16.44 -9.60 -14.57
N ALA A 75 16.41 -10.20 -13.38
CA ALA A 75 16.43 -9.45 -12.12
C ALA A 75 17.72 -8.62 -11.99
N LYS A 76 17.55 -7.34 -11.65
CA LYS A 76 18.64 -6.38 -11.43
C LYS A 76 18.24 -5.47 -10.25
N PRO A 77 19.02 -5.43 -9.18
CA PRO A 77 18.70 -4.60 -8.01
C PRO A 77 18.36 -3.15 -8.40
N GLY A 78 17.24 -2.65 -7.89
CA GLY A 78 16.76 -1.29 -8.16
C GLY A 78 16.19 -1.03 -9.56
N GLN A 79 16.27 -2.00 -10.47
CA GLN A 79 15.77 -1.89 -11.85
C GLN A 79 14.64 -2.87 -12.15
N ILE A 80 14.84 -4.14 -11.80
CA ILE A 80 13.85 -5.22 -11.95
C ILE A 80 13.93 -6.09 -10.71
N GLU A 81 12.94 -6.00 -9.87
CA GLU A 81 12.78 -6.81 -8.66
C GLU A 81 11.68 -7.85 -8.89
N VAL A 82 11.90 -9.04 -8.35
CA VAL A 82 11.01 -10.18 -8.54
C VAL A 82 10.69 -10.80 -7.19
N GLN A 83 9.42 -10.95 -6.89
CA GLN A 83 8.94 -11.59 -5.67
C GLN A 83 7.69 -12.41 -5.92
N THR A 84 7.49 -13.44 -5.13
CA THR A 84 6.24 -14.20 -5.13
C THR A 84 5.14 -13.38 -4.50
N GLY A 85 3.97 -13.36 -5.16
CA GLY A 85 2.76 -12.75 -4.62
C GLY A 85 1.93 -13.76 -3.80
N ASN A 86 0.61 -13.64 -3.92
CA ASN A 86 -0.30 -14.53 -3.22
C ASN A 86 -0.23 -15.96 -3.75
N PHE A 87 -0.33 -16.93 -2.83
CA PHE A 87 -0.50 -18.34 -3.15
C PHE A 87 -1.68 -18.86 -2.34
N SER A 88 -2.68 -19.41 -3.03
CA SER A 88 -3.92 -19.84 -2.39
C SER A 88 -4.40 -21.19 -2.91
N LEU A 89 -5.08 -21.94 -2.06
CA LEU A 89 -5.70 -23.23 -2.37
C LEU A 89 -6.99 -23.38 -1.58
N TYR A 90 -8.11 -23.64 -2.25
CA TYR A 90 -9.44 -23.73 -1.65
C TYR A 90 -10.18 -24.99 -2.09
N PRO A 91 -10.95 -25.62 -1.21
CA PRO A 91 -11.90 -26.65 -1.61
C PRO A 91 -13.06 -26.03 -2.38
N ARG A 92 -13.57 -26.76 -3.39
CA ARG A 92 -14.78 -26.42 -4.14
C ARG A 92 -15.91 -27.33 -3.71
N TYR A 93 -17.08 -26.74 -3.51
CA TYR A 93 -18.28 -27.46 -3.06
C TYR A 93 -19.41 -27.36 -4.07
N ALA A 94 -20.21 -28.42 -4.18
CA ALA A 94 -21.44 -28.36 -4.97
C ALA A 94 -22.50 -27.48 -4.29
N PRO A 95 -23.47 -26.88 -5.04
CA PRO A 95 -24.54 -26.07 -4.46
C PRO A 95 -25.41 -26.79 -3.38
N LYS A 96 -25.49 -28.14 -3.44
CA LYS A 96 -26.20 -28.96 -2.48
C LYS A 96 -25.31 -29.56 -1.38
N GLY A 97 -24.06 -29.06 -1.27
CA GLY A 97 -23.03 -29.60 -0.38
C GLY A 97 -22.22 -30.74 -1.04
N GLY A 98 -21.13 -31.13 -0.40
CA GLY A 98 -20.18 -32.13 -0.90
C GLY A 98 -19.02 -31.51 -1.65
N LEU A 99 -17.80 -32.00 -1.40
CA LEU A 99 -16.57 -31.58 -2.02
C LEU A 99 -16.56 -32.02 -3.50
N THR A 100 -16.34 -31.07 -4.41
CA THR A 100 -16.25 -31.32 -5.86
C THR A 100 -14.83 -31.24 -6.42
N GLY A 101 -13.88 -30.81 -5.60
CA GLY A 101 -12.48 -30.67 -6.00
C GLY A 101 -11.80 -29.51 -5.30
N TRP A 102 -10.69 -29.07 -5.86
CA TRP A 102 -9.84 -28.02 -5.34
C TRP A 102 -9.54 -27.00 -6.44
N GLN A 103 -9.39 -25.76 -6.05
CA GLN A 103 -8.95 -24.66 -6.91
C GLN A 103 -7.90 -23.86 -6.18
N GLY A 104 -6.88 -23.40 -6.89
CA GLY A 104 -5.87 -22.55 -6.33
C GLY A 104 -5.33 -21.55 -7.35
N SER A 105 -4.61 -20.57 -6.85
CA SER A 105 -3.90 -19.59 -7.64
C SER A 105 -2.53 -19.28 -7.06
N ALA A 106 -1.62 -18.87 -7.94
CA ALA A 106 -0.30 -18.40 -7.57
C ALA A 106 0.01 -17.11 -8.35
N GLU A 107 0.72 -16.20 -7.70
CA GLU A 107 1.10 -14.91 -8.27
C GLU A 107 2.62 -14.72 -8.25
N LEU A 108 3.12 -14.03 -9.26
CA LEU A 108 4.47 -13.51 -9.37
C LEU A 108 4.36 -11.99 -9.56
N VAL A 109 5.08 -11.23 -8.75
CA VAL A 109 5.13 -9.77 -8.82
C VAL A 109 6.50 -9.37 -9.38
N ILE A 110 6.47 -8.55 -10.41
CA ILE A 110 7.67 -7.97 -11.04
C ILE A 110 7.52 -6.46 -10.94
N GLU A 111 8.48 -5.82 -10.28
CA GLU A 111 8.44 -4.38 -10.06
C GLU A 111 9.78 -3.76 -10.40
N GLY A 112 9.78 -2.53 -10.91
CA GLY A 112 11.03 -1.83 -11.15
C GLY A 112 10.92 -0.60 -12.03
N LYS A 113 12.07 0.04 -12.26
CA LYS A 113 12.21 1.27 -13.05
C LYS A 113 12.49 0.98 -14.53
N ASP A 114 13.04 -0.20 -14.86
CA ASP A 114 13.24 -0.63 -16.24
C ASP A 114 11.93 -1.17 -16.84
N MET A 115 11.06 -0.25 -17.26
CA MET A 115 9.74 -0.59 -17.82
C MET A 115 9.86 -1.44 -19.10
N SER A 116 10.86 -1.18 -19.93
CA SER A 116 11.08 -1.94 -21.17
C SER A 116 11.57 -3.35 -20.88
N GLY A 117 12.51 -3.50 -19.94
CA GLY A 117 12.99 -4.79 -19.48
C GLY A 117 11.91 -5.64 -18.86
N ILE A 118 11.04 -5.03 -18.03
CA ILE A 118 9.88 -5.70 -17.43
C ILE A 118 8.89 -6.16 -18.51
N GLY A 119 8.58 -5.30 -19.49
CA GLY A 119 7.71 -5.65 -20.62
C GLY A 119 8.25 -6.83 -21.43
N ALA A 120 9.53 -6.83 -21.77
CA ALA A 120 10.19 -7.93 -22.47
C ALA A 120 10.23 -9.22 -21.64
N LEU A 121 10.47 -9.12 -20.33
CA LEU A 121 10.43 -10.25 -19.41
C LEU A 121 9.05 -10.88 -19.34
N THR A 122 8.01 -10.05 -19.16
CA THR A 122 6.62 -10.50 -19.10
C THR A 122 6.22 -11.29 -20.35
N GLY A 123 6.69 -10.88 -21.53
CA GLY A 123 6.45 -11.61 -22.79
C GLY A 123 7.13 -12.97 -22.87
N ARG A 124 8.19 -13.23 -22.12
CA ARG A 124 8.88 -14.53 -22.07
C ARG A 124 8.25 -15.53 -21.11
N ILE A 125 7.53 -15.05 -20.10
CA ILE A 125 6.87 -15.91 -19.12
C ILE A 125 5.55 -16.42 -19.71
N THR A 126 5.53 -17.71 -20.06
CA THR A 126 4.38 -18.35 -20.72
C THR A 126 3.53 -19.21 -19.76
N THR A 127 4.04 -19.49 -18.56
CA THR A 127 3.36 -20.34 -17.56
C THR A 127 2.34 -19.59 -16.70
N MET A 128 2.35 -18.27 -16.79
CA MET A 128 1.44 -17.36 -16.07
C MET A 128 0.92 -16.28 -17.03
N SER A 129 -0.22 -15.71 -16.71
CA SER A 129 -0.84 -14.62 -17.49
C SER A 129 -0.75 -13.30 -16.72
N VAL A 130 -0.74 -12.18 -17.44
CA VAL A 130 -0.79 -10.86 -16.81
C VAL A 130 -2.16 -10.65 -16.16
N ALA A 131 -2.15 -10.51 -14.84
CA ALA A 131 -3.36 -10.24 -14.05
C ALA A 131 -3.56 -8.74 -13.83
N ARG A 132 -2.48 -8.00 -13.62
CA ARG A 132 -2.54 -6.55 -13.37
C ARG A 132 -1.25 -5.86 -13.80
N VAL A 133 -1.40 -4.66 -14.33
CA VAL A 133 -0.30 -3.72 -14.58
C VAL A 133 -0.64 -2.40 -13.91
N SER A 134 0.29 -1.84 -13.18
CA SER A 134 0.14 -0.53 -12.54
C SER A 134 1.46 0.25 -12.58
N GLN A 135 1.35 1.57 -12.59
CA GLN A 135 2.50 2.46 -12.50
C GLN A 135 2.42 3.26 -11.21
N GLY A 136 3.56 3.47 -10.60
CA GLY A 136 3.70 4.20 -9.34
C GLY A 136 4.89 5.16 -9.35
N VAL A 137 5.10 5.78 -8.20
CA VAL A 137 6.26 6.59 -7.91
C VAL A 137 7.15 5.77 -6.98
N SER A 138 8.43 5.66 -7.33
CA SER A 138 9.41 4.95 -6.49
C SER A 138 9.57 5.64 -5.13
N ARG A 139 10.04 4.88 -4.16
CA ARG A 139 10.27 5.38 -2.81
C ARG A 139 11.23 6.56 -2.80
N GLU A 140 12.34 6.45 -3.52
CA GLU A 140 13.38 7.50 -3.61
C GLU A 140 12.82 8.79 -4.21
N LEU A 141 12.04 8.66 -5.30
CA LEU A 141 11.41 9.82 -5.93
C LEU A 141 10.37 10.46 -5.02
N ARG A 142 9.60 9.65 -4.28
CA ARG A 142 8.62 10.14 -3.31
C ARG A 142 9.30 10.91 -2.18
N GLU A 143 10.33 10.33 -1.54
CA GLU A 143 11.06 10.96 -0.44
C GLU A 143 11.68 12.30 -0.86
N LYS A 144 12.26 12.34 -2.07
CA LYS A 144 12.80 13.59 -2.64
C LYS A 144 11.71 14.65 -2.82
N VAL A 145 10.60 14.27 -3.43
CA VAL A 145 9.48 15.18 -3.72
C VAL A 145 8.84 15.69 -2.42
N GLU A 146 8.65 14.83 -1.43
CA GLU A 146 8.11 15.22 -0.12
C GLU A 146 9.00 16.24 0.59
N SER A 147 10.33 16.07 0.54
CA SER A 147 11.29 17.02 1.08
C SER A 147 11.21 18.39 0.38
N ASP A 148 11.17 18.39 -0.95
CA ASP A 148 11.06 19.62 -1.75
C ASP A 148 9.73 20.35 -1.50
N LEU A 149 8.63 19.60 -1.37
CA LEU A 149 7.30 20.14 -1.05
C LEU A 149 7.23 20.75 0.35
N ALA A 150 7.83 20.10 1.34
CA ALA A 150 7.90 20.61 2.69
C ALA A 150 8.65 21.95 2.74
N ALA A 151 9.78 22.04 2.06
CA ALA A 151 10.56 23.28 1.96
C ALA A 151 9.76 24.42 1.30
N GLN A 152 9.04 24.12 0.19
CA GLN A 152 8.18 25.09 -0.49
C GLN A 152 7.00 25.53 0.36
N ALA A 153 6.34 24.60 1.07
CA ALA A 153 5.20 24.93 1.96
C ALA A 153 5.65 25.84 3.11
N ILE A 154 6.81 25.55 3.71
CA ILE A 154 7.40 26.39 4.78
C ILE A 154 7.73 27.79 4.24
N ALA A 155 8.32 27.87 3.06
CA ALA A 155 8.65 29.16 2.44
C ALA A 155 7.38 30.01 2.19
N ARG A 156 6.32 29.39 1.64
CA ARG A 156 5.02 30.03 1.42
C ARG A 156 4.33 30.46 2.75
N TYR A 157 4.45 29.63 3.78
CA TYR A 157 3.92 29.94 5.10
C TYR A 157 4.62 31.18 5.68
N ARG A 158 5.97 31.22 5.63
CA ARG A 158 6.76 32.37 6.11
C ARG A 158 6.43 33.65 5.35
N ALA A 159 6.31 33.58 4.02
CA ALA A 159 5.93 34.73 3.22
C ALA A 159 4.56 35.29 3.63
N LYS A 160 3.53 34.41 3.80
CA LYS A 160 2.22 34.81 4.30
C LYS A 160 2.31 35.46 5.68
N ALA A 161 3.07 34.87 6.62
CA ALA A 161 3.21 35.40 7.97
C ALA A 161 3.81 36.82 7.97
N VAL A 162 4.81 37.08 7.14
CA VAL A 162 5.41 38.43 6.97
C VAL A 162 4.39 39.41 6.39
N ASP A 163 3.56 39.00 5.44
CA ASP A 163 2.56 39.87 4.83
C ASP A 163 1.45 40.24 5.81
N TYR A 164 1.04 39.35 6.70
CA TYR A 164 0.06 39.63 7.74
C TYR A 164 0.62 40.40 8.94
N ALA A 165 1.94 40.51 9.09
CA ALA A 165 2.59 41.24 10.16
C ALA A 165 2.87 42.73 9.82
N LYS A 166 2.54 43.17 8.60
CA LYS A 166 2.65 44.58 8.14
C LYS A 166 1.39 45.35 8.50
#